data_f44064e6f92ebe57e15ba9122a2958ed
#
_entry.id   f44064e6f92ebe57e15ba9122a2958ed
#
_cell.length_a   1.000
_cell.length_b   1.000
_cell.length_c   1.000
_cell.angle_alpha   90.00
_cell.angle_beta   90.00
_cell.angle_gamma   90.00
#
_symmetry.space_group_name_H-M   'P 1'
#
loop_
_entity.id
_entity.type
_entity.pdbx_description
1 polymer ?
#
loop_
_entity_poly.entity_id
_entity_poly.type
_entity_poly.pdbx_seq_one_letter_code
_entity_poly.pdbx_strand_id
1 'polypeptide(L)'
;MPEKKVSEAIGFRRSVRVFDTDKEIDSQIVKKCIEQGVLAPNSSNLQLWEFYHITSHEIIKQIAVACFNQPAAKTAKQFVIPVVRKDLWEKRIASNVDFIKLEFEKSKNNDPK
;
A
#
# COMPACT_ATOMS: atom_id res chain seq x y z
N MET A 1 9.84 16.03 -9.53
CA MET A 1 10.25 15.31 -10.76
C MET A 1 9.14 15.48 -11.79
N PRO A 2 9.44 15.60 -13.06
CA PRO A 2 8.40 15.60 -14.09
C PRO A 2 7.66 14.26 -14.09
N GLU A 3 6.37 14.31 -14.37
CA GLU A 3 5.53 13.13 -14.46
C GLU A 3 5.96 12.27 -15.65
N LYS A 4 6.08 10.95 -15.44
CA LYS A 4 6.50 9.99 -16.47
C LYS A 4 5.29 9.26 -17.02
N LYS A 5 5.31 8.95 -18.30
CA LYS A 5 4.36 7.98 -18.88
C LYS A 5 4.55 6.60 -18.24
N VAL A 6 3.51 5.79 -18.22
CA VAL A 6 3.54 4.46 -17.59
C VAL A 6 4.69 3.59 -18.13
N SER A 7 4.87 3.55 -19.46
CA SER A 7 5.97 2.81 -20.10
C SER A 7 7.34 3.29 -19.68
N GLU A 8 7.52 4.60 -19.54
CA GLU A 8 8.77 5.20 -19.09
C GLU A 8 9.02 4.89 -17.60
N ALA A 9 7.98 4.93 -16.77
CA ALA A 9 8.08 4.59 -15.36
C ALA A 9 8.49 3.12 -15.15
N ILE A 10 7.89 2.20 -15.91
CA ILE A 10 8.23 0.77 -15.91
C ILE A 10 9.69 0.56 -16.32
N GLY A 11 10.12 1.16 -17.42
CA GLY A 11 11.48 1.05 -17.93
C GLY A 11 12.53 1.71 -17.02
N PHE A 12 12.15 2.75 -16.29
CA PHE A 12 13.03 3.48 -15.39
C PHE A 12 13.20 2.78 -14.03
N ARG A 13 12.18 2.07 -13.54
CA ARG A 13 12.21 1.45 -12.21
C ARG A 13 13.41 0.50 -12.05
N ARG A 14 14.09 0.60 -10.92
CA ARG A 14 15.15 -0.32 -10.49
C ARG A 14 14.90 -0.76 -9.05
N SER A 15 15.44 -1.92 -8.69
CA SER A 15 15.53 -2.35 -7.30
C SER A 15 16.71 -1.67 -6.64
N VAL A 16 16.46 -0.57 -5.94
CA VAL A 16 17.48 0.17 -5.21
C VAL A 16 17.89 -0.61 -3.96
N ARG A 17 19.17 -0.82 -3.76
CA ARG A 17 19.73 -1.58 -2.63
C ARG A 17 20.52 -0.72 -1.65
N VAL A 18 20.86 0.50 -2.04
CA VAL A 18 21.52 1.50 -1.19
C VAL A 18 20.86 2.83 -1.48
N PHE A 19 20.35 3.46 -0.43
CA PHE A 19 19.71 4.77 -0.52
C PHE A 19 20.70 5.86 -0.14
N ASP A 20 20.50 7.05 -0.70
CA ASP A 20 21.26 8.25 -0.36
C ASP A 20 20.86 8.72 1.04
N THR A 21 21.79 8.59 2.00
CA THR A 21 21.54 8.93 3.40
C THR A 21 21.51 10.43 3.67
N ASP A 22 21.92 11.26 2.73
CA ASP A 22 21.92 12.71 2.85
C ASP A 22 20.61 13.33 2.35
N LYS A 23 19.74 12.51 1.72
CA LYS A 23 18.44 12.93 1.23
C LYS A 23 17.32 12.50 2.15
N GLU A 24 16.45 13.44 2.48
CA GLU A 24 15.20 13.18 3.18
C GLU A 24 14.06 12.93 2.18
N ILE A 25 13.12 12.12 2.59
CA ILE A 25 11.89 11.84 1.83
C ILE A 25 10.72 12.51 2.57
N ASP A 26 9.95 13.30 1.84
CA ASP A 26 8.71 13.84 2.36
C ASP A 26 7.72 12.69 2.63
N SER A 27 7.29 12.57 3.88
CA SER A 27 6.33 11.56 4.33
C SER A 27 4.99 11.64 3.60
N GLN A 28 4.61 12.81 3.08
CA GLN A 28 3.40 12.97 2.27
C GLN A 28 3.52 12.28 0.91
N ILE A 29 4.70 12.25 0.32
CA ILE A 29 4.96 11.49 -0.92
C ILE A 29 4.77 10.00 -0.67
N VAL A 30 5.30 9.48 0.44
CA VAL A 30 5.15 8.06 0.82
C VAL A 30 3.68 7.72 1.05
N LYS A 31 2.96 8.55 1.80
CA LYS A 31 1.52 8.40 2.03
C LYS A 31 0.74 8.35 0.71
N LYS A 32 1.00 9.27 -0.19
CA LYS A 32 0.36 9.32 -1.52
C LYS A 32 0.64 8.07 -2.36
N CYS A 33 1.86 7.53 -2.28
CA CYS A 33 2.20 6.26 -2.94
C CYS A 33 1.41 5.09 -2.35
N ILE A 34 1.21 5.02 -1.03
CA ILE A 34 0.39 4.00 -0.38
C ILE A 34 -1.07 4.14 -0.83
N GLU A 35 -1.63 5.36 -0.82
CA GLU A 35 -2.99 5.66 -1.27
C GLU A 35 -3.24 5.22 -2.73
N GLN A 36 -2.26 5.40 -3.59
CA GLN A 36 -2.32 4.90 -4.98
C GLN A 36 -2.17 3.38 -5.04
N GLY A 37 -1.29 2.81 -4.23
CA GLY A 37 -1.05 1.36 -4.18
C GLY A 37 -2.28 0.56 -3.74
N VAL A 38 -3.09 1.09 -2.82
CA VAL A 38 -4.32 0.41 -2.34
C VAL A 38 -5.45 0.38 -3.37
N LEU A 39 -5.33 1.13 -4.47
CA LEU A 39 -6.27 1.06 -5.59
C LEU A 39 -6.06 -0.19 -6.46
N ALA A 40 -4.99 -0.95 -6.25
CA ALA A 40 -4.73 -2.19 -6.97
C ALA A 40 -5.86 -3.21 -6.71
N PRO A 41 -6.32 -3.94 -7.76
CA PRO A 41 -7.33 -4.95 -7.60
C PRO A 41 -6.85 -6.06 -6.65
N ASN A 42 -7.79 -6.58 -5.87
CA ASN A 42 -7.51 -7.70 -4.97
C ASN A 42 -8.70 -8.66 -4.92
N SER A 43 -8.46 -9.88 -4.43
CA SER A 43 -9.46 -10.94 -4.41
C SER A 43 -10.72 -10.49 -3.64
N SER A 44 -11.86 -10.56 -4.33
CA SER A 44 -13.19 -10.18 -3.80
C SER A 44 -13.21 -8.80 -3.14
N ASN A 45 -12.29 -7.91 -3.49
CA ASN A 45 -12.14 -6.58 -2.90
C ASN A 45 -12.13 -6.60 -1.35
N LEU A 46 -11.53 -7.63 -0.75
CA LEU A 46 -11.49 -7.80 0.70
C LEU A 46 -10.60 -6.79 1.40
N GLN A 47 -9.61 -6.24 0.70
CA GLN A 47 -8.73 -5.19 1.22
C GLN A 47 -8.14 -5.55 2.60
N LEU A 48 -7.63 -6.77 2.76
CA LEU A 48 -7.11 -7.30 4.01
C LEU A 48 -5.69 -6.82 4.31
N TRP A 49 -5.40 -5.57 4.05
CA TRP A 49 -4.10 -4.97 4.33
C TRP A 49 -4.23 -3.78 5.27
N GLU A 50 -3.17 -3.56 5.99
CA GLU A 50 -2.91 -2.37 6.78
C GLU A 50 -1.45 -1.97 6.56
N PHE A 51 -1.16 -0.68 6.50
CA PHE A 51 0.18 -0.18 6.25
C PHE A 51 0.67 0.63 7.44
N TYR A 52 1.84 0.26 7.95
CA TYR A 52 2.53 1.02 8.96
C TYR A 52 3.64 1.83 8.31
N HIS A 53 3.51 3.15 8.36
CA HIS A 53 4.54 4.06 7.88
C HIS A 53 5.42 4.48 9.03
N ILE A 54 6.66 4.03 9.04
CA ILE A 54 7.63 4.21 10.12
C ILE A 54 8.61 5.32 9.74
N THR A 55 8.63 6.37 10.55
CA THR A 55 9.51 7.53 10.39
C THR A 55 10.44 7.73 11.59
N SER A 56 10.20 7.03 12.71
CA SER A 56 11.05 7.08 13.89
C SER A 56 12.42 6.47 13.63
N HIS A 57 13.47 7.26 13.76
CA HIS A 57 14.85 6.82 13.55
C HIS A 57 15.27 5.65 14.44
N GLU A 58 14.78 5.62 15.67
CA GLU A 58 15.07 4.53 16.60
C GLU A 58 14.41 3.21 16.15
N ILE A 59 13.15 3.26 15.74
CA ILE A 59 12.44 2.08 15.23
C ILE A 59 13.06 1.62 13.92
N ILE A 60 13.46 2.53 13.05
CA ILE A 60 14.14 2.22 11.78
C ILE A 60 15.42 1.43 12.04
N LYS A 61 16.24 1.80 13.03
CA LYS A 61 17.43 1.04 13.42
C LYS A 61 17.09 -0.38 13.88
N GLN A 62 16.05 -0.54 14.68
CA GLN A 62 15.61 -1.87 15.15
C GLN A 62 15.12 -2.74 13.98
N ILE A 63 14.36 -2.16 13.05
CA ILE A 63 13.92 -2.85 11.83
C ILE A 63 15.12 -3.26 10.97
N ALA A 64 16.12 -2.40 10.82
CA ALA A 64 17.32 -2.72 10.05
C ALA A 64 18.06 -3.94 10.63
N VAL A 65 18.15 -4.05 11.96
CA VAL A 65 18.71 -5.23 12.65
C VAL A 65 17.86 -6.46 12.36
N ALA A 66 16.52 -6.37 12.47
CA ALA A 66 15.61 -7.47 12.16
C ALA A 66 15.71 -7.91 10.69
N CYS A 67 16.08 -7.02 9.79
CA CYS A 67 16.37 -7.28 8.37
C CYS A 67 17.84 -7.71 8.12
N PHE A 68 18.53 -8.26 9.11
CA PHE A 68 19.92 -8.70 9.03
C PHE A 68 20.91 -7.62 8.56
N ASN A 69 20.63 -6.38 8.85
CA ASN A 69 21.43 -5.23 8.44
C ASN A 69 21.71 -5.16 6.93
N GLN A 70 20.78 -5.66 6.11
CA GLN A 70 20.92 -5.53 4.65
C GLN A 70 21.13 -4.06 4.24
N PRO A 71 21.93 -3.77 3.21
CA PRO A 71 22.26 -2.41 2.82
C PRO A 71 21.02 -1.51 2.59
N ALA A 72 19.96 -2.05 1.97
CA ALA A 72 18.73 -1.30 1.77
C ALA A 72 18.07 -0.92 3.10
N ALA A 73 18.04 -1.82 4.09
CA ALA A 73 17.45 -1.56 5.39
C ALA A 73 18.28 -0.56 6.22
N LYS A 74 19.62 -0.67 6.15
CA LYS A 74 20.54 0.24 6.85
C LYS A 74 20.51 1.67 6.33
N THR A 75 20.24 1.86 5.04
CA THR A 75 20.28 3.18 4.39
C THR A 75 18.86 3.79 4.22
N ALA A 76 17.82 3.04 4.53
CA ALA A 76 16.45 3.54 4.44
C ALA A 76 16.18 4.65 5.48
N LYS A 77 15.52 5.71 5.06
CA LYS A 77 15.09 6.83 5.92
C LYS A 77 13.69 6.61 6.48
N GLN A 78 12.89 5.80 5.82
CA GLN A 78 11.52 5.47 6.20
C GLN A 78 11.22 4.03 5.78
N PHE A 79 10.30 3.38 6.48
CA PHE A 79 9.81 2.06 6.12
C PHE A 79 8.29 2.09 5.94
N VAL A 80 7.82 1.30 5.00
CA VAL A 80 6.41 0.95 4.87
C VAL A 80 6.28 -0.56 5.09
N ILE A 81 5.55 -0.96 6.11
CA ILE A 81 5.35 -2.36 6.47
C ILE A 81 3.90 -2.72 6.17
N PRO A 82 3.64 -3.50 5.10
CA PRO A 82 2.31 -4.05 4.86
C PRO A 82 2.05 -5.21 5.80
N VAL A 83 0.87 -5.22 6.42
CA VAL A 83 0.41 -6.28 7.32
C VAL A 83 -0.90 -6.85 6.79
N VAL A 84 -1.04 -8.17 6.80
CA VAL A 84 -2.29 -8.84 6.43
C VAL A 84 -3.19 -8.95 7.66
N ARG A 85 -4.38 -8.36 7.57
CA ARG A 85 -5.41 -8.38 8.62
C ARG A 85 -6.32 -9.59 8.45
N LYS A 86 -5.76 -10.76 8.77
CA LYS A 86 -6.48 -12.03 8.72
C LYS A 86 -7.73 -12.06 9.61
N ASP A 87 -7.74 -11.28 10.68
CA ASP A 87 -8.85 -11.13 11.61
C ASP A 87 -10.08 -10.41 11.04
N LEU A 88 -9.95 -9.72 9.90
CA LEU A 88 -11.02 -8.91 9.31
C LEU A 88 -11.78 -9.60 8.16
N TRP A 89 -11.40 -10.81 7.75
CA TRP A 89 -11.92 -11.41 6.53
C TRP A 89 -13.45 -11.65 6.58
N GLU A 90 -13.98 -12.17 7.68
CA GLU A 90 -15.41 -12.42 7.84
C GLU A 90 -16.23 -11.13 7.76
N LYS A 91 -15.79 -10.09 8.49
CA LYS A 91 -16.42 -8.78 8.46
C LYS A 91 -16.42 -8.17 7.06
N ARG A 92 -15.32 -8.32 6.32
CA ARG A 92 -15.18 -7.80 4.95
C ARG A 92 -16.06 -8.55 3.96
N ILE A 93 -16.15 -9.88 4.07
CA ILE A 93 -17.08 -10.68 3.26
C ILE A 93 -18.53 -10.26 3.53
N ALA A 94 -18.95 -10.15 4.78
CA ALA A 94 -20.30 -9.71 5.11
C ALA A 94 -20.62 -8.34 4.48
N SER A 95 -19.73 -7.36 4.63
CA SER A 95 -19.91 -6.03 4.01
C SER A 95 -20.01 -6.10 2.48
N ASN A 96 -19.22 -6.94 1.82
CA ASN A 96 -19.28 -7.09 0.36
C ASN A 96 -20.60 -7.75 -0.08
N VAL A 97 -21.08 -8.74 0.65
CA VAL A 97 -22.38 -9.39 0.38
C VAL A 97 -23.51 -8.38 0.52
N ASP A 98 -23.50 -7.58 1.58
CA ASP A 98 -24.54 -6.56 1.79
C ASP A 98 -24.49 -5.48 0.69
N PHE A 99 -23.31 -5.06 0.28
CA PHE A 99 -23.16 -4.13 -0.84
C PHE A 99 -23.75 -4.71 -2.15
N ILE A 100 -23.45 -5.96 -2.47
CA ILE A 100 -23.98 -6.63 -3.67
C ILE A 100 -25.49 -6.73 -3.63
N LYS A 101 -26.08 -7.07 -2.48
CA LYS A 101 -27.53 -7.11 -2.31
C LYS A 101 -28.18 -5.75 -2.58
N LEU A 102 -27.64 -4.69 -1.99
CA LEU A 102 -28.11 -3.32 -2.19
C LEU A 102 -28.05 -2.88 -3.65
N GLU A 103 -26.95 -3.18 -4.35
CA GLU A 103 -26.82 -2.83 -5.77
C GLU A 103 -27.78 -3.64 -6.65
N PHE A 104 -28.01 -4.91 -6.31
CA PHE A 104 -29.00 -5.73 -7.01
C PHE A 104 -30.44 -5.23 -6.83
N GLU A 105 -30.80 -4.80 -5.62
CA GLU A 105 -32.11 -4.19 -5.35
C GLU A 105 -32.32 -2.88 -6.10
N LYS A 106 -31.29 -2.03 -6.15
CA LYS A 106 -31.33 -0.77 -6.94
C LYS A 106 -31.50 -1.04 -8.43
N SER A 107 -30.83 -2.06 -8.98
CA SER A 107 -30.92 -2.39 -10.41
C SER A 107 -32.34 -2.87 -10.77
N LYS A 108 -33.00 -3.64 -9.91
CA LYS A 108 -34.38 -4.06 -10.11
C LYS A 108 -35.40 -2.91 -10.11
N ASN A 109 -35.13 -1.88 -9.32
CA ASN A 109 -36.02 -0.71 -9.23
C ASN A 109 -35.81 0.28 -10.38
N ASN A 110 -34.71 0.20 -11.10
CA ASN A 110 -34.35 1.08 -12.21
C ASN A 110 -34.59 0.45 -13.59
N ASP A 111 -35.16 -0.76 -13.68
CA ASP A 111 -35.51 -1.40 -14.96
C ASP A 111 -36.87 -0.83 -15.43
N PRO A 112 -36.92 0.03 -16.48
CA PRO A 112 -38.17 0.51 -17.03
C PRO A 112 -38.87 -0.69 -17.72
N LYS A 113 -40.08 -1.03 -17.23
CA LYS A 113 -40.95 -1.97 -17.89
C LYS A 113 -41.31 -1.52 -19.27
#